data_bbe31edd56c694a28f08fd6980717a20
#
_entry.id   bbe31edd56c694a28f08fd6980717a20
#
_cell.length_a   1.000
_cell.length_b   1.000
_cell.length_c   1.000
_cell.angle_alpha   90.00
_cell.angle_beta   90.00
_cell.angle_gamma   90.00
#
_symmetry.space_group_name_H-M   'P 1'
#
loop_
_entity.id
_entity.type
_entity.pdbx_description
1 polymer ?
#
loop_
_entity_poly.entity_id
_entity_poly.type
_entity_poly.pdbx_seq_one_letter_code
_entity_poly.pdbx_strand_id
1 'polypeptide(L)'
;RGVLVFAGVDYAQVLRLAEQEADIVLWDGGNNDLPFFKSDLHIVVADPHRPGHEATYYPGEANVRLADVIVLNKVDTADHAHVVAVRHAVQALNPRAVVVEAASPLTVEDPDAIRGRRVLVIEDGPTLTHGEMAYGAAWVAAERFGAAEIVDPRPYAVGSIAETYRKYPTTGAVLPAMGYGDVQVKELEQTIRNAPVDLVLIGTPIDLRRVLTLDKPAQRVRYDLQEIGQPDLRTLLAARFGEKR
;
A
#
# COMPACT_ATOMS: atom_id res chain seq x y z
N ARG A 1 -0.72 -9.29 18.40
CA ARG A 1 -0.06 -10.23 17.47
C ARG A 1 1.42 -10.45 17.77
N GLY A 2 1.94 -9.92 18.90
CA GLY A 2 3.34 -10.12 19.31
C GLY A 2 4.37 -9.32 18.47
N VAL A 3 3.95 -8.27 17.78
CA VAL A 3 4.85 -7.37 17.07
C VAL A 3 5.09 -6.12 17.92
N LEU A 4 6.36 -5.78 18.14
CA LEU A 4 6.79 -4.51 18.73
C LEU A 4 7.18 -3.55 17.61
N VAL A 5 6.80 -2.28 17.75
CA VAL A 5 7.14 -1.24 16.78
C VAL A 5 8.07 -0.23 17.46
N PHE A 6 9.21 0.01 16.85
CA PHE A 6 10.17 1.01 17.25
C PHE A 6 10.21 2.14 16.21
N ALA A 7 10.18 3.37 16.67
CA ALA A 7 10.33 4.54 15.82
C ALA A 7 11.21 5.58 16.51
N GLY A 8 12.07 6.24 15.75
CA GLY A 8 12.97 7.27 16.29
C GLY A 8 13.89 7.82 15.23
N VAL A 9 14.69 8.81 15.61
CA VAL A 9 15.68 9.47 14.73
C VAL A 9 17.10 8.94 14.93
N ASP A 10 17.40 8.32 16.09
CA ASP A 10 18.67 7.64 16.34
C ASP A 10 18.51 6.14 16.01
N TYR A 11 18.76 5.79 14.76
CA TYR A 11 18.59 4.41 14.27
C TYR A 11 19.51 3.41 14.95
N ALA A 12 20.70 3.83 15.40
CA ALA A 12 21.60 2.95 16.13
C ALA A 12 21.03 2.62 17.53
N GLN A 13 20.38 3.57 18.19
CA GLN A 13 19.70 3.33 19.45
C GLN A 13 18.46 2.46 19.25
N VAL A 14 17.66 2.76 18.21
CA VAL A 14 16.48 1.98 17.85
C VAL A 14 16.84 0.52 17.60
N LEU A 15 17.91 0.25 16.83
CA LEU A 15 18.37 -1.12 16.58
C LEU A 15 18.78 -1.83 17.87
N ARG A 16 19.61 -1.19 18.71
CA ARG A 16 20.04 -1.79 20.00
C ARG A 16 18.87 -2.16 20.91
N LEU A 17 17.82 -1.35 20.92
CA LEU A 17 16.62 -1.65 21.70
C LEU A 17 15.82 -2.80 21.08
N ALA A 18 15.65 -2.79 19.76
CA ALA A 18 14.92 -3.84 19.06
C ALA A 18 15.57 -5.22 19.20
N GLU A 19 16.91 -5.28 19.13
CA GLU A 19 17.69 -6.53 19.31
C GLU A 19 17.56 -7.13 20.72
N GLN A 20 17.20 -6.34 21.72
CA GLN A 20 16.97 -6.83 23.09
C GLN A 20 15.57 -7.45 23.27
N GLU A 21 14.62 -7.08 22.41
CA GLU A 21 13.21 -7.41 22.56
C GLU A 21 12.71 -8.42 21.51
N ALA A 22 13.47 -8.65 20.43
CA ALA A 22 13.03 -9.47 19.32
C ALA A 22 14.15 -10.34 18.74
N ASP A 23 13.78 -11.56 18.32
CA ASP A 23 14.69 -12.47 17.60
C ASP A 23 14.91 -12.05 16.14
N ILE A 24 13.93 -11.35 15.56
CA ILE A 24 13.97 -10.85 14.18
C ILE A 24 13.55 -9.39 14.18
N VAL A 25 14.37 -8.55 13.58
CA VAL A 25 14.11 -7.12 13.37
C VAL A 25 13.75 -6.91 11.91
N LEU A 26 12.59 -6.33 11.65
CA LEU A 26 12.16 -5.93 10.30
C LEU A 26 12.43 -4.44 10.13
N TRP A 27 13.23 -4.09 9.14
CA TRP A 27 13.31 -2.73 8.62
C TRP A 27 12.22 -2.53 7.59
N ASP A 28 11.30 -1.60 7.87
CA ASP A 28 10.24 -1.21 6.93
C ASP A 28 10.59 0.15 6.35
N GLY A 29 10.90 0.18 5.07
CA GLY A 29 11.29 1.36 4.33
C GLY A 29 10.51 1.52 3.03
N GLY A 30 10.34 2.76 2.60
CA GLY A 30 9.73 3.10 1.31
C GLY A 30 10.71 3.00 0.14
N ASN A 31 10.25 3.38 -1.05
CA ASN A 31 11.06 3.39 -2.26
C ASN A 31 12.20 4.42 -2.26
N ASN A 32 12.15 5.38 -1.34
CA ASN A 32 13.13 6.44 -1.15
C ASN A 32 14.03 6.23 0.08
N ASP A 33 13.99 5.03 0.67
CA ASP A 33 14.78 4.67 1.85
C ASP A 33 15.81 3.59 1.50
N LEU A 34 17.02 3.76 2.01
CA LEU A 34 18.03 2.69 2.06
C LEU A 34 18.09 2.18 3.49
N PRO A 35 18.24 0.86 3.71
CA PRO A 35 18.40 0.33 5.05
C PRO A 35 19.66 0.90 5.70
N PHE A 36 19.55 1.39 6.94
CA PHE A 36 20.67 1.92 7.72
C PHE A 36 21.51 0.82 8.36
N PHE A 37 21.03 -0.42 8.31
CA PHE A 37 21.71 -1.58 8.86
C PHE A 37 22.08 -2.52 7.74
N LYS A 38 23.08 -3.34 7.98
CA LYS A 38 23.34 -4.50 7.13
C LYS A 38 22.25 -5.53 7.37
N SER A 39 21.36 -5.69 6.42
CA SER A 39 20.31 -6.71 6.47
C SER A 39 20.88 -8.11 6.20
N ASP A 40 20.36 -9.11 6.92
CA ASP A 40 20.63 -10.52 6.62
C ASP A 40 19.85 -11.00 5.39
N LEU A 41 18.70 -10.39 5.14
CA LEU A 41 17.86 -10.61 3.96
C LEU A 41 17.23 -9.29 3.53
N HIS A 42 17.54 -8.85 2.30
CA HIS A 42 16.98 -7.64 1.71
C HIS A 42 15.92 -8.01 0.69
N ILE A 43 14.66 -7.73 1.02
CA ILE A 43 13.50 -7.98 0.15
C ILE A 43 13.03 -6.66 -0.43
N VAL A 44 12.90 -6.58 -1.74
CA VAL A 44 12.38 -5.40 -2.47
C VAL A 44 11.09 -5.78 -3.18
N VAL A 45 10.09 -4.89 -3.13
CA VAL A 45 8.83 -5.06 -3.86
C VAL A 45 8.84 -4.18 -5.09
N ALA A 46 8.65 -4.80 -6.27
CA ALA A 46 8.49 -4.12 -7.55
C ALA A 46 7.03 -4.16 -8.01
N ASP A 47 6.55 -3.06 -8.60
CA ASP A 47 5.15 -2.90 -9.03
C ASP A 47 5.07 -2.76 -10.55
N PRO A 48 4.57 -3.79 -11.28
CA PRO A 48 4.48 -3.75 -12.74
C PRO A 48 3.44 -2.77 -13.30
N HIS A 49 2.60 -2.16 -12.46
CA HIS A 49 1.80 -1.02 -12.90
C HIS A 49 2.64 0.23 -13.22
N ARG A 50 3.91 0.24 -12.79
CA ARG A 50 4.85 1.35 -12.97
C ARG A 50 6.18 0.85 -13.56
N PRO A 51 6.16 0.28 -14.79
CA PRO A 51 7.37 -0.24 -15.41
C PRO A 51 8.41 0.89 -15.61
N GLY A 52 9.66 0.59 -15.32
CA GLY A 52 10.78 1.53 -15.37
C GLY A 52 11.08 2.23 -14.04
N HIS A 53 10.14 2.27 -13.08
CA HIS A 53 10.39 2.88 -11.77
C HIS A 53 11.47 2.14 -10.96
N GLU A 54 11.65 0.84 -11.20
CA GLU A 54 12.69 0.02 -10.60
C GLU A 54 14.11 0.49 -10.96
N ALA A 55 14.27 1.25 -12.04
CA ALA A 55 15.54 1.72 -12.55
C ALA A 55 15.73 3.24 -12.55
N THR A 56 14.65 4.02 -12.44
CA THR A 56 14.67 5.47 -12.65
C THR A 56 14.56 6.30 -11.38
N TYR A 57 14.12 5.71 -10.28
CA TYR A 57 14.00 6.39 -8.99
C TYR A 57 15.16 6.05 -8.06
N TYR A 58 15.83 7.08 -7.54
CA TYR A 58 16.84 6.92 -6.50
C TYR A 58 16.16 7.06 -5.11
N PRO A 59 16.46 6.17 -4.15
CA PRO A 59 17.38 5.04 -4.22
C PRO A 59 16.72 3.71 -4.63
N GLY A 60 15.57 3.73 -5.32
CA GLY A 60 14.87 2.52 -5.76
C GLY A 60 15.78 1.58 -6.55
N GLU A 61 16.52 2.11 -7.53
CA GLU A 61 17.50 1.32 -8.28
C GLU A 61 18.57 0.70 -7.36
N ALA A 62 19.07 1.46 -6.38
CA ALA A 62 20.06 0.95 -5.43
C ALA A 62 19.50 -0.20 -4.60
N ASN A 63 18.24 -0.10 -4.15
CA ASN A 63 17.55 -1.18 -3.45
C ASN A 63 17.43 -2.44 -4.33
N VAL A 64 17.03 -2.29 -5.59
CA VAL A 64 16.94 -3.42 -6.53
C VAL A 64 18.31 -4.10 -6.69
N ARG A 65 19.39 -3.32 -6.85
CA ARG A 65 20.77 -3.85 -6.99
C ARG A 65 21.28 -4.57 -5.74
N LEU A 66 20.81 -4.18 -4.56
CA LEU A 66 21.22 -4.76 -3.28
C LEU A 66 20.30 -5.92 -2.83
N ALA A 67 19.13 -6.09 -3.44
CA ALA A 67 18.16 -7.09 -3.03
C ALA A 67 18.67 -8.52 -3.11
N ASP A 68 18.36 -9.32 -2.11
CA ASP A 68 18.48 -10.77 -2.16
C ASP A 68 17.24 -11.40 -2.81
N VAL A 69 16.07 -10.79 -2.56
CA VAL A 69 14.78 -11.21 -3.11
C VAL A 69 14.05 -10.00 -3.69
N ILE A 70 13.45 -10.17 -4.86
CA ILE A 70 12.57 -9.17 -5.47
C ILE A 70 11.19 -9.79 -5.62
N VAL A 71 10.20 -9.22 -4.93
CA VAL A 71 8.79 -9.60 -5.06
C VAL A 71 8.18 -8.76 -6.18
N LEU A 72 7.87 -9.38 -7.31
CA LEU A 72 7.12 -8.78 -8.39
C LEU A 72 5.63 -8.91 -8.08
N ASN A 73 5.07 -7.88 -7.45
CA ASN A 73 3.71 -7.90 -6.90
C ASN A 73 2.66 -7.41 -7.91
N LYS A 74 1.38 -7.73 -7.68
CA LYS A 74 0.22 -7.33 -8.49
C LYS A 74 0.30 -7.82 -9.95
N VAL A 75 0.94 -8.96 -10.20
CA VAL A 75 1.04 -9.51 -11.55
C VAL A 75 -0.31 -9.95 -12.12
N ASP A 76 -1.31 -10.12 -11.26
CA ASP A 76 -2.69 -10.48 -11.60
C ASP A 76 -3.51 -9.32 -12.17
N THR A 77 -3.11 -8.08 -11.90
CA THR A 77 -3.84 -6.87 -12.31
C THR A 77 -3.07 -5.97 -13.27
N ALA A 78 -1.75 -6.15 -13.37
CA ALA A 78 -0.92 -5.40 -14.30
C ALA A 78 -1.01 -5.97 -15.73
N ASP A 79 -0.71 -5.12 -16.72
CA ASP A 79 -0.55 -5.56 -18.11
C ASP A 79 0.58 -6.60 -18.20
N HIS A 80 0.34 -7.69 -18.93
CA HIS A 80 1.31 -8.77 -19.07
C HIS A 80 2.65 -8.28 -19.68
N ALA A 81 2.62 -7.36 -20.63
CA ALA A 81 3.83 -6.79 -21.22
C ALA A 81 4.65 -6.00 -20.17
N HIS A 82 3.97 -5.32 -19.25
CA HIS A 82 4.62 -4.62 -18.14
C HIS A 82 5.23 -5.59 -17.13
N VAL A 83 4.55 -6.68 -16.80
CA VAL A 83 5.10 -7.75 -15.94
C VAL A 83 6.39 -8.30 -16.53
N VAL A 84 6.39 -8.62 -17.83
CA VAL A 84 7.58 -9.12 -18.55
C VAL A 84 8.69 -8.07 -18.57
N ALA A 85 8.37 -6.80 -18.84
CA ALA A 85 9.35 -5.72 -18.89
C ALA A 85 10.04 -5.51 -17.53
N VAL A 86 9.27 -5.41 -16.43
CA VAL A 86 9.82 -5.24 -15.09
C VAL A 86 10.65 -6.46 -14.67
N ARG A 87 10.20 -7.68 -14.99
CA ARG A 87 10.99 -8.89 -14.73
C ARG A 87 12.35 -8.85 -15.41
N HIS A 88 12.38 -8.48 -16.70
CA HIS A 88 13.65 -8.35 -17.42
C HIS A 88 14.53 -7.24 -16.84
N ALA A 89 13.95 -6.10 -16.49
CA ALA A 89 14.69 -4.97 -15.90
C ALA A 89 15.34 -5.34 -14.57
N VAL A 90 14.60 -5.95 -13.64
CA VAL A 90 15.15 -6.37 -12.34
C VAL A 90 16.21 -7.45 -12.49
N GLN A 91 16.03 -8.41 -13.42
CA GLN A 91 17.04 -9.43 -13.72
C GLN A 91 18.33 -8.85 -14.34
N ALA A 92 18.18 -7.81 -15.18
CA ALA A 92 19.34 -7.11 -15.76
C ALA A 92 20.08 -6.28 -14.69
N LEU A 93 19.36 -5.61 -13.78
CA LEU A 93 19.92 -4.82 -12.69
C LEU A 93 20.59 -5.69 -11.62
N ASN A 94 19.96 -6.82 -11.29
CA ASN A 94 20.43 -7.73 -10.25
C ASN A 94 20.18 -9.20 -10.63
N PRO A 95 21.08 -9.82 -11.42
CA PRO A 95 20.93 -11.21 -11.85
C PRO A 95 21.06 -12.24 -10.72
N ARG A 96 21.46 -11.81 -9.51
CA ARG A 96 21.61 -12.71 -8.34
C ARG A 96 20.34 -12.77 -7.48
N ALA A 97 19.47 -11.76 -7.57
CA ALA A 97 18.25 -11.74 -6.78
C ALA A 97 17.30 -12.85 -7.20
N VAL A 98 16.68 -13.47 -6.21
CA VAL A 98 15.58 -14.41 -6.44
C VAL A 98 14.31 -13.60 -6.72
N VAL A 99 13.66 -13.85 -7.85
CA VAL A 99 12.39 -13.19 -8.18
C VAL A 99 11.22 -14.08 -7.75
N VAL A 100 10.33 -13.52 -6.91
CA VAL A 100 9.07 -14.13 -6.46
C VAL A 100 7.93 -13.38 -7.11
N GLU A 101 7.05 -14.05 -7.83
CA GLU A 101 5.84 -13.42 -8.37
C GLU A 101 4.70 -13.53 -7.39
N ALA A 102 3.90 -12.45 -7.31
CA ALA A 102 2.76 -12.42 -6.42
C ALA A 102 1.59 -11.62 -7.00
N ALA A 103 0.40 -12.11 -6.74
CA ALA A 103 -0.85 -11.41 -6.88
C ALA A 103 -1.15 -10.58 -5.62
N SER A 104 -2.03 -9.60 -5.77
CA SER A 104 -2.56 -8.81 -4.65
C SER A 104 -4.10 -8.82 -4.68
N PRO A 105 -4.73 -9.98 -4.41
CA PRO A 105 -6.17 -10.11 -4.51
C PRO A 105 -6.90 -9.20 -3.53
N LEU A 106 -7.91 -8.51 -4.06
CA LEU A 106 -8.78 -7.64 -3.27
C LEU A 106 -9.91 -8.46 -2.65
N THR A 107 -10.19 -8.19 -1.38
CA THR A 107 -11.34 -8.74 -0.64
C THR A 107 -12.14 -7.63 0.03
N VAL A 108 -13.46 -7.80 0.08
CA VAL A 108 -14.41 -6.92 0.77
C VAL A 108 -15.29 -7.75 1.68
N GLU A 109 -15.93 -7.10 2.66
CA GLU A 109 -16.78 -7.79 3.64
C GLU A 109 -18.07 -8.32 2.99
N ASP A 110 -18.70 -7.52 2.12
CA ASP A 110 -19.93 -7.87 1.39
C ASP A 110 -19.87 -7.27 -0.03
N PRO A 111 -19.53 -8.06 -1.05
CA PRO A 111 -19.49 -7.62 -2.45
C PRO A 111 -20.86 -7.16 -2.98
N ASP A 112 -21.94 -7.79 -2.52
CA ASP A 112 -23.30 -7.47 -3.01
C ASP A 112 -23.81 -6.13 -2.48
N ALA A 113 -23.33 -5.67 -1.33
CA ALA A 113 -23.62 -4.34 -0.81
C ALA A 113 -22.99 -3.20 -1.64
N ILE A 114 -22.03 -3.49 -2.52
CA ILE A 114 -21.40 -2.51 -3.41
C ILE A 114 -22.19 -2.38 -4.71
N ARG A 115 -22.74 -3.48 -5.18
CA ARG A 115 -23.39 -3.56 -6.49
C ARG A 115 -24.54 -2.57 -6.63
N GLY A 116 -24.49 -1.74 -7.68
CA GLY A 116 -25.54 -0.76 -7.97
C GLY A 116 -25.63 0.39 -6.99
N ARG A 117 -24.68 0.58 -6.08
CA ARG A 117 -24.65 1.67 -5.10
C ARG A 117 -23.78 2.83 -5.58
N ARG A 118 -24.09 4.02 -5.08
CA ARG A 118 -23.20 5.18 -5.15
C ARG A 118 -22.22 5.08 -4.00
N VAL A 119 -20.94 5.00 -4.30
CA VAL A 119 -19.91 4.79 -3.31
C VAL A 119 -18.96 5.97 -3.17
N LEU A 120 -18.50 6.22 -1.96
CA LEU A 120 -17.33 7.06 -1.70
C LEU A 120 -16.12 6.16 -1.45
N VAL A 121 -15.04 6.45 -2.12
CA VAL A 121 -13.78 5.69 -2.02
C VAL A 121 -12.79 6.49 -1.19
N ILE A 122 -12.29 5.89 -0.10
CA ILE A 122 -11.23 6.47 0.75
C ILE A 122 -9.95 5.65 0.54
N GLU A 123 -8.88 6.34 0.19
CA GLU A 123 -7.56 5.74 -0.07
C GLU A 123 -6.49 6.30 0.86
N ASP A 124 -5.37 5.61 0.92
CA ASP A 124 -4.20 6.06 1.68
C ASP A 124 -3.63 7.34 1.08
N GLY A 125 -3.58 8.40 1.89
CA GLY A 125 -3.17 9.72 1.44
C GLY A 125 -1.76 9.77 0.84
N PRO A 126 -0.72 9.24 1.51
CA PRO A 126 0.63 9.17 0.99
C PRO A 126 0.74 8.48 -0.37
N THR A 127 0.00 7.40 -0.60
CA THR A 127 -0.04 6.69 -1.90
C THR A 127 -0.51 7.61 -3.03
N LEU A 128 -1.51 8.44 -2.77
CA LEU A 128 -2.06 9.37 -3.76
C LEU A 128 -1.16 10.58 -3.99
N THR A 129 -0.63 11.16 -2.91
CA THR A 129 0.09 12.44 -2.97
C THR A 129 1.57 12.29 -3.31
N HIS A 130 2.24 11.28 -2.77
CA HIS A 130 3.67 11.04 -2.99
C HIS A 130 3.92 9.89 -3.99
N GLY A 131 2.99 8.96 -4.08
CA GLY A 131 3.04 7.86 -5.05
C GLY A 131 2.49 8.21 -6.43
N GLU A 132 1.96 9.43 -6.62
CA GLU A 132 1.34 9.92 -7.87
C GLU A 132 0.26 8.98 -8.43
N MET A 133 -0.40 8.22 -7.56
CA MET A 133 -1.48 7.31 -7.94
C MET A 133 -2.81 8.07 -7.96
N ALA A 134 -3.55 7.97 -9.06
CA ALA A 134 -4.88 8.59 -9.16
C ALA A 134 -5.95 7.85 -8.36
N TYR A 135 -5.72 6.58 -8.01
CA TYR A 135 -6.65 5.70 -7.29
C TYR A 135 -5.88 4.58 -6.57
N GLY A 136 -6.57 3.81 -5.73
CA GLY A 136 -6.02 2.68 -5.00
C GLY A 136 -6.96 1.48 -4.95
N ALA A 137 -6.83 0.66 -3.91
CA ALA A 137 -7.51 -0.62 -3.77
C ALA A 137 -9.04 -0.50 -3.68
N ALA A 138 -9.55 0.52 -3.01
CA ALA A 138 -10.99 0.70 -2.86
C ALA A 138 -11.67 1.16 -4.16
N TRP A 139 -10.98 1.93 -4.99
CA TRP A 139 -11.46 2.26 -6.34
C TRP A 139 -11.61 0.98 -7.19
N VAL A 140 -10.55 0.17 -7.24
CA VAL A 140 -10.56 -1.10 -7.99
C VAL A 140 -11.65 -2.03 -7.47
N ALA A 141 -11.88 -2.07 -6.14
CA ALA A 141 -12.97 -2.85 -5.56
C ALA A 141 -14.35 -2.30 -5.99
N ALA A 142 -14.55 -0.98 -6.01
CA ALA A 142 -15.79 -0.36 -6.45
C ALA A 142 -16.14 -0.76 -7.90
N GLU A 143 -15.17 -0.66 -8.80
CA GLU A 143 -15.35 -1.06 -10.21
C GLU A 143 -15.60 -2.57 -10.33
N ARG A 144 -14.76 -3.39 -9.69
CA ARG A 144 -14.82 -4.86 -9.77
C ARG A 144 -16.15 -5.42 -9.26
N PHE A 145 -16.70 -4.85 -8.19
CA PHE A 145 -17.94 -5.33 -7.57
C PHE A 145 -19.19 -4.58 -8.06
N GLY A 146 -19.04 -3.73 -9.07
CA GLY A 146 -20.15 -3.13 -9.82
C GLY A 146 -20.87 -2.02 -9.08
N ALA A 147 -20.14 -1.09 -8.46
CA ALA A 147 -20.71 0.16 -8.01
C ALA A 147 -21.38 0.90 -9.18
N ALA A 148 -22.54 1.53 -8.94
CA ALA A 148 -23.22 2.31 -9.97
C ALA A 148 -22.50 3.64 -10.27
N GLU A 149 -21.87 4.21 -9.24
CA GLU A 149 -21.16 5.47 -9.31
C GLU A 149 -20.08 5.52 -8.23
N ILE A 150 -18.88 5.98 -8.57
CA ILE A 150 -17.87 6.41 -7.61
C ILE A 150 -18.00 7.93 -7.53
N VAL A 151 -18.54 8.42 -6.42
CA VAL A 151 -18.83 9.83 -6.22
C VAL A 151 -17.55 10.61 -5.98
N ASP A 152 -17.34 11.66 -6.78
CA ASP A 152 -16.21 12.57 -6.59
C ASP A 152 -16.33 13.35 -5.27
N PRO A 153 -15.37 13.19 -4.32
CA PRO A 153 -15.45 13.86 -3.02
C PRO A 153 -15.06 15.33 -3.06
N ARG A 154 -14.41 15.82 -4.12
CA ARG A 154 -13.87 17.19 -4.19
C ARG A 154 -14.89 18.29 -3.92
N PRO A 155 -16.14 18.24 -4.45
CA PRO A 155 -17.16 19.24 -4.16
C PRO A 155 -17.62 19.29 -2.70
N TYR A 156 -17.35 18.24 -1.93
CA TYR A 156 -17.80 18.06 -0.54
C TYR A 156 -16.67 18.23 0.46
N ALA A 157 -15.43 18.36 -0.02
CA ALA A 157 -14.24 18.45 0.80
C ALA A 157 -14.21 19.74 1.63
N VAL A 158 -13.82 19.59 2.90
CA VAL A 158 -13.67 20.72 3.83
C VAL A 158 -12.24 20.82 4.37
N GLY A 159 -11.86 21.99 4.85
CA GLY A 159 -10.62 22.25 5.58
C GLY A 159 -9.36 21.77 4.83
N SER A 160 -8.50 21.07 5.54
CA SER A 160 -7.23 20.56 5.03
C SER A 160 -7.38 19.55 3.87
N ILE A 161 -8.53 18.87 3.77
CA ILE A 161 -8.81 17.97 2.64
C ILE A 161 -8.99 18.76 1.35
N ALA A 162 -9.74 19.87 1.40
CA ALA A 162 -9.88 20.76 0.26
C ALA A 162 -8.55 21.40 -0.15
N GLU A 163 -7.67 21.68 0.81
CA GLU A 163 -6.31 22.16 0.55
C GLU A 163 -5.44 21.08 -0.11
N THR A 164 -5.58 19.83 0.32
CA THR A 164 -4.87 18.70 -0.28
C THR A 164 -5.21 18.56 -1.75
N TYR A 165 -6.47 18.65 -2.16
CA TYR A 165 -6.85 18.60 -3.57
C TYR A 165 -6.30 19.78 -4.39
N ARG A 166 -6.20 20.96 -3.80
CA ARG A 166 -5.58 22.11 -4.46
C ARG A 166 -4.08 21.93 -4.66
N LYS A 167 -3.42 21.33 -3.68
CA LYS A 167 -1.98 21.06 -3.71
C LYS A 167 -1.60 19.90 -4.63
N TYR A 168 -2.47 18.89 -4.73
CA TYR A 168 -2.25 17.67 -5.50
C TYR A 168 -3.37 17.46 -6.52
N PRO A 169 -3.40 18.23 -7.61
CA PRO A 169 -4.50 18.21 -8.59
C PRO A 169 -4.58 16.91 -9.39
N THR A 170 -3.53 16.08 -9.36
CA THR A 170 -3.50 14.75 -9.98
C THR A 170 -4.25 13.69 -9.18
N THR A 171 -4.62 13.98 -7.92
CA THR A 171 -5.46 13.09 -7.12
C THR A 171 -6.79 12.90 -7.83
N GLY A 172 -7.14 11.63 -8.08
CA GLY A 172 -8.39 11.26 -8.74
C GLY A 172 -9.65 11.55 -7.90
N ALA A 173 -10.78 11.02 -8.33
CA ALA A 173 -12.06 11.15 -7.61
C ALA A 173 -12.10 10.21 -6.38
N VAL A 174 -11.10 10.28 -5.53
CA VAL A 174 -10.93 9.48 -4.32
C VAL A 174 -10.65 10.40 -3.14
N LEU A 175 -11.08 10.03 -1.95
CA LEU A 175 -10.90 10.81 -0.72
C LEU A 175 -9.57 10.39 -0.05
N PRO A 176 -8.56 11.29 0.01
CA PRO A 176 -7.29 10.96 0.66
C PRO A 176 -7.41 11.00 2.18
N ALA A 177 -7.00 9.94 2.85
CA ALA A 177 -6.81 9.91 4.30
C ALA A 177 -5.40 10.43 4.63
N MET A 178 -5.25 11.74 4.88
CA MET A 178 -3.96 12.42 5.00
C MET A 178 -3.38 12.46 6.42
N GLY A 179 -4.20 12.26 7.45
CA GLY A 179 -3.75 12.34 8.83
C GLY A 179 -4.84 11.97 9.82
N TYR A 180 -4.43 11.75 11.07
CA TYR A 180 -5.30 11.25 12.13
C TYR A 180 -5.30 12.17 13.38
N GLY A 181 -4.89 13.43 13.21
CA GLY A 181 -5.05 14.46 14.24
C GLY A 181 -6.54 14.84 14.40
N ASP A 182 -6.94 15.27 15.59
CA ASP A 182 -8.35 15.53 15.94
C ASP A 182 -9.09 16.44 14.94
N VAL A 183 -8.40 17.44 14.38
CA VAL A 183 -8.97 18.35 13.38
C VAL A 183 -9.20 17.61 12.07
N GLN A 184 -8.19 16.87 11.58
CA GLN A 184 -8.25 16.14 10.32
C GLN A 184 -9.29 15.03 10.36
N VAL A 185 -9.44 14.34 11.49
CA VAL A 185 -10.50 13.34 11.72
C VAL A 185 -11.86 13.98 11.53
N LYS A 186 -12.13 15.12 12.16
CA LYS A 186 -13.41 15.84 12.03
C LYS A 186 -13.69 16.34 10.62
N GLU A 187 -12.67 16.82 9.93
CA GLU A 187 -12.78 17.26 8.53
C GLU A 187 -13.07 16.09 7.61
N LEU A 188 -12.46 14.92 7.86
CA LEU A 188 -12.73 13.70 7.12
C LEU A 188 -14.16 13.21 7.34
N GLU A 189 -14.62 13.16 8.59
CA GLU A 189 -16.01 12.83 8.94
C GLU A 189 -17.01 13.78 8.26
N GLN A 190 -16.73 15.10 8.31
CA GLN A 190 -17.60 16.09 7.69
C GLN A 190 -17.64 15.96 6.17
N THR A 191 -16.50 15.71 5.52
CA THR A 191 -16.44 15.46 4.08
C THR A 191 -17.26 14.23 3.69
N ILE A 192 -17.13 13.12 4.44
CA ILE A 192 -17.89 11.89 4.23
C ILE A 192 -19.38 12.15 4.40
N ARG A 193 -19.76 12.89 5.44
CA ARG A 193 -21.17 13.23 5.72
C ARG A 193 -21.80 14.05 4.60
N ASN A 194 -21.07 15.01 4.05
CA ASN A 194 -21.54 15.89 2.97
C ASN A 194 -21.73 15.14 1.64
N ALA A 195 -20.97 14.09 1.39
CA ALA A 195 -21.01 13.35 0.12
C ALA A 195 -22.33 12.56 -0.01
N PRO A 196 -23.06 12.65 -1.13
CA PRO A 196 -24.36 11.99 -1.32
C PRO A 196 -24.17 10.53 -1.76
N VAL A 197 -23.67 9.67 -0.85
CA VAL A 197 -23.31 8.27 -1.12
C VAL A 197 -24.10 7.30 -0.25
N ASP A 198 -24.26 6.08 -0.76
CA ASP A 198 -24.97 5.00 -0.09
C ASP A 198 -24.03 4.13 0.77
N LEU A 199 -22.73 4.10 0.40
CA LEU A 199 -21.72 3.26 1.02
C LEU A 199 -20.35 3.92 0.95
N VAL A 200 -19.52 3.72 1.97
CA VAL A 200 -18.13 4.15 2.02
C VAL A 200 -17.21 2.92 1.88
N LEU A 201 -16.28 2.95 0.95
CA LEU A 201 -15.25 1.93 0.78
C LEU A 201 -13.90 2.44 1.31
N ILE A 202 -13.31 1.71 2.24
CA ILE A 202 -12.09 2.11 2.95
C ILE A 202 -10.93 1.23 2.48
N GLY A 203 -10.03 1.80 1.67
CA GLY A 203 -8.83 1.15 1.12
C GLY A 203 -7.54 1.46 1.89
N THR A 204 -7.65 2.07 3.05
CA THR A 204 -6.48 2.41 3.87
C THR A 204 -5.92 1.19 4.61
N PRO A 205 -4.59 1.16 4.93
CA PRO A 205 -3.98 0.08 5.71
C PRO A 205 -4.63 -0.11 7.09
N ILE A 206 -5.06 0.98 7.72
CA ILE A 206 -5.81 0.94 8.98
C ILE A 206 -7.32 0.91 8.73
N ASP A 207 -8.05 0.34 9.67
CA ASP A 207 -9.51 0.39 9.65
C ASP A 207 -10.00 1.73 10.22
N LEU A 208 -10.39 2.65 9.32
CA LEU A 208 -10.84 3.99 9.69
C LEU A 208 -12.08 3.99 10.59
N ARG A 209 -12.88 2.92 10.62
CA ARG A 209 -14.03 2.77 11.54
C ARG A 209 -13.62 2.76 13.01
N ARG A 210 -12.32 2.61 13.30
CA ARG A 210 -11.77 2.69 14.67
C ARG A 210 -11.46 4.11 15.13
N VAL A 211 -11.33 5.03 14.18
CA VAL A 211 -10.92 6.43 14.45
C VAL A 211 -11.98 7.44 14.02
N LEU A 212 -12.87 7.06 13.08
CA LEU A 212 -13.93 7.90 12.56
C LEU A 212 -15.30 7.46 13.10
N THR A 213 -16.16 8.44 13.38
CA THR A 213 -17.58 8.23 13.60
C THR A 213 -18.32 8.41 12.28
N LEU A 214 -18.66 7.30 11.64
CA LEU A 214 -19.34 7.29 10.35
C LEU A 214 -20.85 7.18 10.54
N ASP A 215 -21.61 8.05 9.88
CA ASP A 215 -23.07 8.04 9.82
C ASP A 215 -23.62 7.24 8.62
N LYS A 216 -22.72 6.73 7.79
CA LYS A 216 -23.01 5.94 6.60
C LYS A 216 -22.47 4.51 6.74
N PRO A 217 -23.12 3.53 6.09
CA PRO A 217 -22.55 2.19 5.98
C PRO A 217 -21.12 2.26 5.39
N ALA A 218 -20.20 1.48 5.96
CA ALA A 218 -18.83 1.44 5.50
C ALA A 218 -18.29 0.02 5.52
N GLN A 219 -17.52 -0.34 4.50
CA GLN A 219 -16.79 -1.60 4.46
C GLN A 219 -15.31 -1.35 4.17
N ARG A 220 -14.51 -2.25 4.68
CA ARG A 220 -13.08 -2.25 4.42
C ARG A 220 -12.75 -3.07 3.18
N VAL A 221 -11.94 -2.49 2.30
CA VAL A 221 -11.24 -3.21 1.24
C VAL A 221 -9.91 -3.67 1.78
N ARG A 222 -9.60 -4.95 1.62
CA ARG A 222 -8.33 -5.56 2.02
C ARG A 222 -7.65 -6.12 0.79
N TYR A 223 -6.36 -6.21 0.85
CA TYR A 223 -5.52 -6.88 -0.13
C TYR A 223 -4.45 -7.65 0.61
N ASP A 224 -4.12 -8.81 0.09
CA ASP A 224 -3.14 -9.71 0.68
C ASP A 224 -2.08 -10.05 -0.37
N LEU A 225 -0.89 -10.44 0.07
CA LEU A 225 0.11 -11.00 -0.81
C LEU A 225 -0.23 -12.47 -1.08
N GLN A 226 -0.39 -12.82 -2.34
CA GLN A 226 -0.57 -14.20 -2.78
C GLN A 226 0.55 -14.56 -3.75
N GLU A 227 1.52 -15.31 -3.27
CA GLU A 227 2.65 -15.77 -4.08
C GLU A 227 2.21 -16.77 -5.14
N ILE A 228 2.86 -16.73 -6.30
CA ILE A 228 2.54 -17.56 -7.47
C ILE A 228 3.74 -18.44 -7.79
N GLY A 229 3.56 -19.76 -7.64
CA GLY A 229 4.58 -20.74 -7.98
C GLY A 229 5.72 -20.82 -6.95
N GLN A 230 6.90 -21.19 -7.46
CA GLN A 230 8.13 -21.34 -6.66
C GLN A 230 9.28 -20.55 -7.31
N PRO A 231 10.22 -19.99 -6.53
CA PRO A 231 10.31 -20.07 -5.06
C PRO A 231 9.30 -19.14 -4.37
N ASP A 232 8.89 -19.49 -3.14
CA ASP A 232 8.05 -18.66 -2.27
C ASP A 232 8.86 -18.06 -1.12
N LEU A 233 8.33 -17.00 -0.50
CA LEU A 233 8.99 -16.31 0.61
C LEU A 233 9.15 -17.22 1.83
N ARG A 234 8.18 -18.11 2.08
CA ARG A 234 8.28 -19.05 3.20
C ARG A 234 9.51 -19.93 3.07
N THR A 235 9.74 -20.51 1.90
CA THR A 235 10.92 -21.34 1.62
C THR A 235 12.22 -20.54 1.75
N LEU A 236 12.23 -19.32 1.20
CA LEU A 236 13.41 -18.44 1.27
C LEU A 236 13.72 -18.01 2.71
N LEU A 237 12.71 -17.64 3.48
CA LEU A 237 12.86 -17.28 4.89
C LEU A 237 13.30 -18.48 5.73
N ALA A 238 12.73 -19.66 5.52
CA ALA A 238 13.13 -20.89 6.22
C ALA A 238 14.59 -21.26 5.91
N ALA A 239 15.01 -21.13 4.64
CA ALA A 239 16.40 -21.38 4.24
C ALA A 239 17.39 -20.38 4.88
N ARG A 240 16.97 -19.13 5.11
CA ARG A 240 17.83 -18.09 5.68
C ARG A 240 17.88 -18.11 7.20
N PHE A 241 16.75 -18.30 7.87
CA PHE A 241 16.59 -18.12 9.32
C PHE A 241 16.27 -19.43 10.06
N GLY A 242 16.06 -20.52 9.34
CA GLY A 242 15.60 -21.78 9.88
C GLY A 242 14.08 -21.79 10.12
N GLU A 243 13.49 -23.00 10.17
CA GLU A 243 12.09 -23.13 10.59
C GLU A 243 11.98 -22.92 12.09
N LYS A 244 11.20 -21.93 12.53
CA LYS A 244 10.79 -21.88 13.94
C LYS A 244 9.92 -23.11 14.22
N ARG A 245 10.41 -23.99 15.10
CA ARG A 245 9.64 -25.11 15.66
C ARG A 245 8.58 -24.60 16.63
#